data_06ed3e8139b2e1dfccbf0109d5f10a52
#
_entry.id   06ed3e8139b2e1dfccbf0109d5f10a52
#
_cell.length_a   1.000
_cell.length_b   1.000
_cell.length_c   1.000
_cell.angle_alpha   90.00
_cell.angle_beta   90.00
_cell.angle_gamma   90.00
#
_symmetry.space_group_name_H-M   'P 1'
#
loop_
_entity.id
_entity.type
_entity.pdbx_description
1 polymer ?
#
loop_
_entity_poly.entity_id
_entity_poly.type
_entity_poly.pdbx_seq_one_letter_code
_entity_poly.pdbx_strand_id
1 'polypeptide(L)'
;MKISLLLVGRTVNKHLTELIDDYASRVKHYVGFDVTIIPELKNTKSLSSDQQKQQEGEQILRQLQQGDHIVLLDEHGKEMRSIEFSKYMEKKMQTVSKRLVFIIGGPYGFSPDVYAKANDKLSLSQMTFSHQMIRLIFVEQLYRAMTIMRGEPYHHE
;
A
#
# COMPACT_ATOMS: atom_id res chain seq x y z
N MET A 1 -13.01 11.63 -0.97
CA MET A 1 -11.64 11.07 -0.98
C MET A 1 -11.73 9.56 -1.20
N LYS A 2 -10.80 8.99 -1.92
CA LYS A 2 -10.74 7.56 -2.21
C LYS A 2 -9.36 7.03 -1.82
N ILE A 3 -9.30 5.81 -1.30
CA ILE A 3 -8.03 5.12 -1.01
C ILE A 3 -7.78 4.11 -2.12
N SER A 4 -6.58 4.12 -2.68
CA SER A 4 -6.14 3.16 -3.69
C SER A 4 -4.88 2.44 -3.21
N LEU A 5 -4.84 1.14 -3.39
CA LEU A 5 -3.65 0.32 -3.12
C LEU A 5 -3.11 -0.17 -4.46
N LEU A 6 -1.88 0.22 -4.78
CA LEU A 6 -1.19 -0.24 -5.99
C LEU A 6 -0.21 -1.35 -5.61
N LEU A 7 -0.32 -2.48 -6.28
CA LEU A 7 0.53 -3.65 -6.08
C LEU A 7 1.32 -3.94 -7.35
N VAL A 8 2.61 -4.22 -7.22
CA VAL A 8 3.43 -4.65 -8.34
C VAL A 8 3.38 -6.17 -8.43
N GLY A 9 2.79 -6.69 -9.52
CA GLY A 9 2.56 -8.10 -9.71
C GLY A 9 1.33 -8.62 -8.96
N ARG A 10 0.75 -9.68 -9.49
CA ARG A 10 -0.44 -10.28 -8.88
C ARG A 10 -0.09 -11.03 -7.58
N THR A 11 -1.07 -11.21 -6.73
CA THR A 11 -0.98 -12.10 -5.57
C THR A 11 -1.15 -13.54 -6.07
N VAL A 12 -0.12 -14.38 -5.86
CA VAL A 12 -0.10 -15.74 -6.45
C VAL A 12 -0.69 -16.81 -5.55
N ASN A 13 -0.59 -16.65 -4.22
CA ASN A 13 -1.16 -17.63 -3.30
C ASN A 13 -2.66 -17.44 -3.19
N LYS A 14 -3.43 -18.50 -3.47
CA LYS A 14 -4.89 -18.46 -3.44
C LYS A 14 -5.45 -18.05 -2.07
N HIS A 15 -4.86 -18.56 -1.00
CA HIS A 15 -5.32 -18.24 0.36
C HIS A 15 -5.07 -16.77 0.72
N LEU A 16 -3.94 -16.21 0.28
CA LEU A 16 -3.67 -14.79 0.46
C LEU A 16 -4.66 -13.94 -0.33
N THR A 17 -4.93 -14.31 -1.58
CA THR A 17 -5.89 -13.58 -2.41
C THR A 17 -7.26 -13.54 -1.75
N GLU A 18 -7.74 -14.68 -1.25
CA GLU A 18 -9.04 -14.76 -0.57
C GLU A 18 -9.10 -13.88 0.68
N LEU A 19 -8.04 -13.88 1.49
CA LEU A 19 -7.98 -13.06 2.70
C LEU A 19 -7.87 -11.57 2.38
N ILE A 20 -7.05 -11.21 1.39
CA ILE A 20 -6.93 -9.82 0.95
C ILE A 20 -8.28 -9.30 0.45
N ASP A 21 -8.99 -10.10 -0.35
CA ASP A 21 -10.31 -9.72 -0.86
C ASP A 21 -11.32 -9.57 0.27
N ASP A 22 -11.28 -10.44 1.28
CA ASP A 22 -12.15 -10.34 2.45
C ASP A 22 -11.93 -9.01 3.18
N TYR A 23 -10.70 -8.70 3.55
CA TYR A 23 -10.41 -7.44 4.25
C TYR A 23 -10.65 -6.21 3.38
N ALA A 24 -10.34 -6.29 2.08
CA ALA A 24 -10.67 -5.20 1.16
C ALA A 24 -12.17 -4.92 1.13
N SER A 25 -13.00 -5.97 1.11
CA SER A 25 -14.46 -5.81 1.17
C SER A 25 -14.91 -5.13 2.45
N ARG A 26 -14.28 -5.45 3.58
CA ARG A 26 -14.58 -4.79 4.87
C ARG A 26 -14.22 -3.31 4.83
N VAL A 27 -13.05 -2.96 4.28
CA VAL A 27 -12.62 -1.55 4.16
C VAL A 27 -13.63 -0.76 3.33
N LYS A 28 -14.19 -1.34 2.28
CA LYS A 28 -15.15 -0.67 1.38
C LYS A 28 -16.43 -0.23 2.09
N HIS A 29 -16.76 -0.80 3.24
CA HIS A 29 -17.90 -0.35 4.03
C HIS A 29 -17.66 1.01 4.70
N TYR A 30 -16.41 1.45 4.81
CA TYR A 30 -16.02 2.68 5.51
C TYR A 30 -15.63 3.80 4.55
N VAL A 31 -15.02 3.47 3.42
CA VAL A 31 -14.45 4.44 2.50
C VAL A 31 -14.35 3.84 1.11
N GLY A 32 -14.35 4.67 0.07
CA GLY A 32 -14.06 4.20 -1.28
C GLY A 32 -12.65 3.63 -1.31
N PHE A 33 -12.51 2.39 -1.73
CA PHE A 33 -11.24 1.67 -1.73
C PHE A 33 -11.15 0.76 -2.94
N ASP A 34 -10.01 0.80 -3.62
CA ASP A 34 -9.71 -0.15 -4.68
C ASP A 34 -8.28 -0.67 -4.60
N VAL A 35 -8.06 -1.82 -5.22
CA VAL A 35 -6.76 -2.45 -5.35
C VAL A 35 -6.46 -2.56 -6.84
N THR A 36 -5.35 -1.97 -7.28
CA THR A 36 -4.89 -2.03 -8.67
C THR A 36 -3.61 -2.83 -8.73
N ILE A 37 -3.58 -3.82 -9.61
CA ILE A 37 -2.41 -4.66 -9.82
C ILE A 37 -1.69 -4.15 -11.07
N ILE A 38 -0.41 -3.79 -10.90
CA ILE A 38 0.48 -3.43 -12.00
C ILE A 38 1.11 -4.73 -12.47
N PRO A 39 0.96 -5.12 -13.76
CA PRO A 39 1.52 -6.39 -14.24
C PRO A 39 3.02 -6.48 -14.04
N GLU A 40 3.49 -7.68 -13.74
CA GLU A 40 4.92 -7.95 -13.64
C GLU A 40 5.61 -7.69 -14.97
N LEU A 41 6.87 -7.26 -14.88
CA LEU A 41 7.72 -7.12 -16.07
C LEU A 41 7.98 -8.48 -16.68
N LYS A 42 8.03 -8.51 -18.01
CA LYS A 42 8.41 -9.72 -18.77
C LYS A 42 9.89 -9.65 -19.11
N ASN A 43 10.53 -10.83 -19.29
CA ASN A 43 11.92 -10.94 -19.74
C ASN A 43 12.92 -10.23 -18.83
N THR A 44 12.80 -10.45 -17.52
CA THR A 44 13.65 -9.78 -16.53
C THR A 44 15.01 -10.44 -16.32
N LYS A 45 15.25 -11.58 -16.94
CA LYS A 45 16.50 -12.36 -16.71
C LYS A 45 17.76 -11.60 -17.07
N SER A 46 17.71 -10.73 -18.09
CA SER A 46 18.83 -9.92 -18.54
C SER A 46 18.95 -8.58 -17.84
N LEU A 47 18.00 -8.26 -16.93
CA LEU A 47 17.98 -6.98 -16.23
C LEU A 47 18.70 -7.09 -14.90
N SER A 48 19.47 -6.03 -14.56
CA SER A 48 19.96 -5.87 -13.20
C SER A 48 18.80 -5.51 -12.27
N SER A 49 19.01 -5.63 -10.96
CA SER A 49 18.01 -5.21 -9.98
C SER A 49 17.65 -3.73 -10.13
N ASP A 50 18.64 -2.88 -10.43
CA ASP A 50 18.39 -1.45 -10.65
C ASP A 50 17.58 -1.19 -11.91
N GLN A 51 17.87 -1.91 -13.01
CA GLN A 51 17.09 -1.79 -14.25
C GLN A 51 15.65 -2.25 -14.04
N GLN A 52 15.45 -3.37 -13.34
CA GLN A 52 14.10 -3.87 -13.04
C GLN A 52 13.33 -2.87 -12.17
N LYS A 53 13.98 -2.35 -11.14
CA LYS A 53 13.39 -1.36 -10.25
C LYS A 53 13.00 -0.09 -11.00
N GLN A 54 13.84 0.37 -11.93
CA GLN A 54 13.54 1.55 -12.74
C GLN A 54 12.34 1.32 -13.66
N GLN A 55 12.27 0.17 -14.32
CA GLN A 55 11.14 -0.15 -15.21
C GLN A 55 9.84 -0.35 -14.45
N GLU A 56 9.88 -1.00 -13.29
CA GLU A 56 8.72 -1.09 -12.41
C GLU A 56 8.26 0.29 -11.98
N GLY A 57 9.22 1.15 -11.64
CA GLY A 57 8.95 2.53 -11.25
C GLY A 57 8.21 3.32 -12.33
N GLU A 58 8.61 3.17 -13.58
CA GLU A 58 7.92 3.81 -14.71
C GLU A 58 6.45 3.35 -14.79
N GLN A 59 6.18 2.08 -14.59
CA GLN A 59 4.82 1.56 -14.59
C GLN A 59 4.01 2.10 -13.40
N ILE A 60 4.62 2.21 -12.23
CA ILE A 60 3.98 2.81 -11.06
C ILE A 60 3.59 4.26 -11.36
N LEU A 61 4.53 5.04 -11.88
CA LEU A 61 4.31 6.47 -12.16
C LEU A 61 3.16 6.68 -13.16
N ARG A 62 2.98 5.78 -14.13
CA ARG A 62 1.88 5.85 -15.10
C ARG A 62 0.50 5.69 -14.45
N GLN A 63 0.42 5.03 -13.29
CA GLN A 63 -0.83 4.84 -12.57
C GLN A 63 -1.21 6.03 -11.69
N LEU A 64 -0.29 6.95 -11.45
CA LEU A 64 -0.52 8.08 -10.58
C LEU A 64 -1.25 9.20 -11.31
N GLN A 65 -2.05 9.94 -10.57
CA GLN A 65 -2.87 11.03 -11.09
C GLN A 65 -2.49 12.33 -10.39
N GLN A 66 -2.77 13.44 -11.05
CA GLN A 66 -2.54 14.74 -10.44
C GLN A 66 -3.42 14.91 -9.19
N GLY A 67 -2.81 15.37 -8.11
CA GLY A 67 -3.49 15.54 -6.83
C GLY A 67 -3.44 14.32 -5.92
N ASP A 68 -2.82 13.22 -6.35
CA ASP A 68 -2.62 12.06 -5.49
C ASP A 68 -1.71 12.40 -4.31
N HIS A 69 -2.10 11.92 -3.14
CA HIS A 69 -1.21 11.87 -1.99
C HIS A 69 -0.63 10.45 -1.90
N ILE A 70 0.68 10.34 -2.05
CA ILE A 70 1.36 9.05 -2.28
C ILE A 70 2.13 8.62 -1.04
N VAL A 71 1.82 7.41 -0.56
CA VAL A 71 2.48 6.80 0.59
C VAL A 71 3.11 5.48 0.16
N LEU A 72 4.41 5.38 0.29
CA LEU A 72 5.12 4.15 -0.03
C LEU A 72 5.22 3.25 1.21
N LEU A 73 4.90 1.97 1.05
CA LEU A 73 5.21 0.96 2.05
C LEU A 73 6.69 0.60 1.91
N ASP A 74 7.50 1.03 2.86
CA ASP A 74 8.95 0.93 2.80
C ASP A 74 9.47 0.61 4.20
N GLU A 75 10.34 -0.39 4.32
CA GLU A 75 10.90 -0.78 5.62
C GLU A 75 11.69 0.33 6.32
N HIS A 76 12.16 1.33 5.55
CA HIS A 76 12.83 2.52 6.09
C HIS A 76 11.88 3.69 6.36
N GLY A 77 10.57 3.47 6.21
CA GLY A 77 9.57 4.49 6.47
C GLY A 77 9.30 4.68 7.96
N LYS A 78 8.37 5.57 8.26
CA LYS A 78 7.94 5.83 9.62
C LYS A 78 7.13 4.66 10.16
N GLU A 79 7.51 4.16 11.32
CA GLU A 79 6.74 3.14 12.03
C GLU A 79 5.65 3.79 12.88
N MET A 80 4.51 3.12 12.96
CA MET A 80 3.39 3.57 13.77
C MET A 80 2.75 2.37 14.47
N ARG A 81 2.26 2.61 15.69
CA ARG A 81 1.34 1.67 16.33
C ARG A 81 -0.01 1.76 15.63
N SER A 82 -0.85 0.74 15.79
CA SER A 82 -2.17 0.71 15.12
C SER A 82 -3.03 1.93 15.45
N ILE A 83 -3.01 2.38 16.71
CA ILE A 83 -3.76 3.60 17.09
C ILE A 83 -3.19 4.84 16.41
N GLU A 84 -1.88 4.95 16.32
CA GLU A 84 -1.22 6.06 15.63
C GLU A 84 -1.55 6.05 14.13
N PHE A 85 -1.57 4.87 13.53
CA PHE A 85 -1.96 4.73 12.12
C PHE A 85 -3.41 5.15 11.90
N SER A 86 -4.30 4.80 12.83
CA SER A 86 -5.69 5.25 12.77
C SER A 86 -5.80 6.78 12.78
N LYS A 87 -5.04 7.45 13.65
CA LYS A 87 -5.00 8.92 13.68
C LYS A 87 -4.42 9.51 12.41
N TYR A 88 -3.37 8.88 11.88
CA TYR A 88 -2.79 9.25 10.59
C TYR A 88 -3.84 9.19 9.48
N MET A 89 -4.58 8.08 9.41
CA MET A 89 -5.63 7.89 8.40
C MET A 89 -6.75 8.92 8.55
N GLU A 90 -7.19 9.17 9.77
CA GLU A 90 -8.23 10.16 10.03
C GLU A 90 -7.83 11.55 9.51
N LYS A 91 -6.59 11.95 9.79
CA LYS A 91 -6.05 13.22 9.31
C LYS A 91 -5.97 13.26 7.78
N LYS A 92 -5.49 12.18 7.15
CA LYS A 92 -5.40 12.11 5.69
C LYS A 92 -6.77 12.14 5.04
N MET A 93 -7.75 11.47 5.61
CA MET A 93 -9.12 11.49 5.10
C MET A 93 -9.76 12.88 5.17
N GLN A 94 -9.30 13.73 6.09
CA GLN A 94 -9.77 15.11 6.20
C GLN A 94 -9.04 16.07 5.26
N THR A 95 -7.77 15.80 4.96
CA THR A 95 -6.91 16.75 4.24
C THR A 95 -6.68 16.39 2.78
N VAL A 96 -6.75 15.11 2.41
CA VAL A 96 -6.56 14.66 1.02
C VAL A 96 -7.89 14.78 0.28
N SER A 97 -7.92 15.63 -0.76
CA SER A 97 -9.17 15.93 -1.46
C SER A 97 -9.59 14.88 -2.48
N LYS A 98 -8.63 14.24 -3.15
CA LYS A 98 -8.92 13.31 -4.26
C LYS A 98 -8.61 11.87 -3.91
N ARG A 99 -7.34 11.49 -3.92
CA ARG A 99 -6.94 10.09 -3.77
C ARG A 99 -5.74 9.95 -2.86
N LEU A 100 -5.86 9.06 -1.88
CA LEU A 100 -4.76 8.63 -1.03
C LEU A 100 -4.27 7.29 -1.57
N VAL A 101 -3.04 7.25 -2.08
CA VAL A 101 -2.48 6.09 -2.79
C VAL A 101 -1.40 5.45 -1.93
N PHE A 102 -1.60 4.19 -1.57
CA PHE A 102 -0.57 3.36 -0.95
C PHE A 102 0.04 2.45 -2.01
N ILE A 103 1.36 2.32 -2.00
CA ILE A 103 2.06 1.51 -3.00
C ILE A 103 2.93 0.47 -2.31
N ILE A 104 2.74 -0.79 -2.68
CA ILE A 104 3.61 -1.89 -2.28
C ILE A 104 4.39 -2.30 -3.52
N GLY A 105 5.71 -2.13 -3.46
CA GLY A 105 6.60 -2.41 -4.58
C GLY A 105 6.92 -3.88 -4.74
N GLY A 106 7.74 -4.18 -5.75
CA GLY A 106 8.26 -5.50 -5.98
C GLY A 106 9.44 -5.84 -5.06
N PRO A 107 10.14 -6.95 -5.31
CA PRO A 107 11.16 -7.47 -4.38
C PRO A 107 12.39 -6.56 -4.22
N TYR A 108 12.65 -5.67 -5.16
CA TYR A 108 13.82 -4.78 -5.12
C TYR A 108 13.53 -3.38 -4.58
N GLY A 109 12.29 -3.12 -4.16
CA GLY A 109 11.90 -1.80 -3.65
C GLY A 109 11.56 -0.80 -4.75
N PHE A 110 11.74 0.48 -4.46
CA PHE A 110 11.33 1.58 -5.35
C PHE A 110 12.51 2.27 -6.02
N SER A 111 12.28 2.76 -7.24
CA SER A 111 13.26 3.57 -7.94
C SER A 111 13.37 4.97 -7.32
N PRO A 112 14.48 5.69 -7.59
CA PRO A 112 14.60 7.08 -7.13
C PRO A 112 13.46 7.98 -7.61
N ASP A 113 12.96 7.77 -8.83
CA ASP A 113 11.86 8.57 -9.37
C ASP A 113 10.56 8.39 -8.59
N VAL A 114 10.29 7.16 -8.15
CA VAL A 114 9.12 6.88 -7.31
C VAL A 114 9.27 7.53 -5.94
N TYR A 115 10.45 7.42 -5.33
CA TYR A 115 10.73 8.11 -4.07
C TYR A 115 10.53 9.62 -4.18
N ALA A 116 10.94 10.20 -5.30
CA ALA A 116 10.80 11.64 -5.51
C ALA A 116 9.33 12.10 -5.56
N LYS A 117 8.42 11.23 -5.97
CA LYS A 117 6.98 11.52 -6.03
C LYS A 117 6.26 11.27 -4.71
N ALA A 118 6.85 10.51 -3.79
CA ALA A 118 6.19 10.13 -2.56
C ALA A 118 6.05 11.31 -1.60
N ASN A 119 4.90 11.38 -0.95
CA ASN A 119 4.64 12.34 0.12
C ASN A 119 5.09 11.76 1.47
N ASP A 120 4.83 10.48 1.69
CA ASP A 120 5.16 9.81 2.94
C ASP A 120 5.71 8.42 2.66
N LYS A 121 6.43 7.87 3.64
CA LYS A 121 6.86 6.47 3.67
C LYS A 121 6.40 5.85 4.98
N LEU A 122 5.80 4.69 4.90
CA LEU A 122 5.26 3.96 6.05
C LEU A 122 5.93 2.60 6.16
N SER A 123 6.46 2.29 7.33
CA SER A 123 6.94 0.95 7.65
C SER A 123 5.96 0.25 8.57
N LEU A 124 5.55 -0.96 8.21
CA LEU A 124 4.67 -1.77 9.05
C LEU A 124 5.43 -2.51 10.14
N SER A 125 6.74 -2.71 9.97
CA SER A 125 7.58 -3.42 10.94
C SER A 125 9.04 -3.26 10.58
N GLN A 126 9.91 -3.40 11.57
CA GLN A 126 11.35 -3.55 11.34
C GLN A 126 11.70 -4.93 10.79
N MET A 127 10.79 -5.89 10.94
CA MET A 127 10.96 -7.21 10.34
C MET A 127 10.59 -7.16 8.85
N THR A 128 11.29 -7.92 8.05
CA THR A 128 11.03 -8.00 6.61
C THR A 128 9.89 -9.00 6.34
N PHE A 129 8.90 -8.55 5.60
CA PHE A 129 7.85 -9.43 5.08
C PHE A 129 8.06 -9.68 3.59
N SER A 130 7.59 -10.83 3.11
CA SER A 130 7.52 -11.04 1.67
C SER A 130 6.60 -9.99 1.05
N HIS A 131 6.86 -9.61 -0.20
CA HIS A 131 6.01 -8.64 -0.91
C HIS A 131 4.59 -9.18 -1.18
N GLN A 132 4.38 -10.49 -1.00
CA GLN A 132 3.05 -11.11 -1.08
C GLN A 132 2.30 -10.99 0.26
N MET A 133 2.96 -11.35 1.36
CA MET A 133 2.35 -11.34 2.69
C MET A 133 2.05 -9.93 3.19
N ILE A 134 2.90 -8.97 2.88
CA ILE A 134 2.74 -7.59 3.36
C ILE A 134 1.41 -6.98 2.86
N ARG A 135 0.90 -7.44 1.73
CA ARG A 135 -0.38 -7.00 1.17
C ARG A 135 -1.53 -7.27 2.14
N LEU A 136 -1.57 -8.50 2.66
CA LEU A 136 -2.57 -8.89 3.64
C LEU A 136 -2.44 -8.10 4.94
N ILE A 137 -1.21 -8.01 5.46
CA ILE A 137 -0.94 -7.27 6.70
C ILE A 137 -1.40 -5.82 6.56
N PHE A 138 -1.09 -5.18 5.44
CA PHE A 138 -1.49 -3.78 5.21
C PHE A 138 -3.01 -3.61 5.17
N VAL A 139 -3.71 -4.44 4.39
CA VAL A 139 -5.17 -4.30 4.24
C VAL A 139 -5.87 -4.58 5.57
N GLU A 140 -5.37 -5.55 6.35
CA GLU A 140 -5.88 -5.80 7.69
C GLU A 140 -5.68 -4.59 8.61
N GLN A 141 -4.50 -3.97 8.60
CA GLN A 141 -4.25 -2.76 9.39
C GLN A 141 -5.10 -1.57 8.92
N LEU A 142 -5.36 -1.47 7.63
CA LEU A 142 -6.25 -0.44 7.11
C LEU A 142 -7.67 -0.62 7.63
N TYR A 143 -8.17 -1.86 7.60
CA TYR A 143 -9.47 -2.19 8.19
C TYR A 143 -9.49 -1.87 9.70
N ARG A 144 -8.45 -2.28 10.42
CA ARG A 144 -8.32 -2.01 11.86
C ARG A 144 -8.39 -0.50 12.14
N ALA A 145 -7.68 0.30 11.35
CA ALA A 145 -7.72 1.77 11.48
C ALA A 145 -9.13 2.31 11.34
N MET A 146 -9.92 1.80 10.39
CA MET A 146 -11.30 2.22 10.20
C MET A 146 -12.16 1.88 11.42
N THR A 147 -11.97 0.68 12.00
CA THR A 147 -12.72 0.26 13.19
C THR A 147 -12.37 1.11 14.40
N ILE A 148 -11.10 1.47 14.57
CA ILE A 148 -10.66 2.33 15.67
C ILE A 148 -11.29 3.71 15.54
N MET A 149 -11.32 4.30 14.35
CA MET A 149 -11.94 5.60 14.12
C MET A 149 -13.42 5.64 14.50
N ARG A 150 -14.13 4.53 14.39
CA ARG A 150 -15.54 4.42 14.72
C ARG A 150 -15.82 3.87 16.12
N GLY A 151 -14.78 3.59 16.89
CA GLY A 151 -14.94 3.04 18.24
C GLY A 151 -15.50 1.62 18.26
N GLU A 152 -15.30 0.86 17.19
CA GLU A 152 -15.78 -0.52 17.09
C GLU A 152 -14.82 -1.47 17.82
N PRO A 153 -15.30 -2.65 18.30
CA PRO A 153 -14.52 -3.50 19.23
C PRO A 153 -13.58 -4.48 18.53
N TYR A 154 -13.09 -4.19 17.35
CA TYR A 154 -12.15 -5.08 16.64
C TYR A 154 -10.74 -5.00 17.24
N HIS A 155 -10.29 -3.81 17.59
CA HIS A 155 -8.96 -3.58 18.14
C HIS A 155 -9.00 -3.58 19.66
N HIS A 156 -8.04 -4.28 20.28
CA HIS A 156 -7.87 -4.33 21.73
C HIS A 156 -6.48 -3.83 22.10
N GLU A 157 -6.44 -2.86 23.03
CA GLU A 157 -5.19 -2.34 23.56
C GLU A 157 -5.27 -2.12 25.04
#